data_a67c448a41d5a78892bc3272566ba191
#
_entry.id   a67c448a41d5a78892bc3272566ba191
#
_cell.length_a   1.000
_cell.length_b   1.000
_cell.length_c   1.000
_cell.angle_alpha   90.00
_cell.angle_beta   90.00
_cell.angle_gamma   90.00
#
_symmetry.space_group_name_H-M   'P 1'
#
loop_
_entity.id
_entity.type
_entity.pdbx_description
1 polymer ?
#
loop_
_entity_poly.entity_id
_entity_poly.type
_entity_poly.pdbx_seq_one_letter_code
_entity_poly.pdbx_strand_id
1 'polypeptide(L)'
;MARFNRTLAATSALLLFHATGALAATELAWWHAMTGANNEVVEQLAKEFNASQSDYKVVPVFKGTYGETLNAGIAAFRAKKAPAILQVFDAGSGVMLGAEGAVVPVADVLQKGGYKFDKGQYLPGIVSYYSKPDGTMLSFPFNSSSPVLFYNKDAFAKAGLDAEKPPTTWPEVFAAAKKIKTSGAASCGFTSTWLTWIQTENFAAWNNVSYGTKENGLAGLDVQLKIDAPIFVDHFQAIANLSKDGTFRYGGRTSEAKQFFTSGECAILTESSGGLGDIVKSGINYGVGQLPYYEGHGPQNTIPGGASLWVFAGKSDAEYKGVAEFFNFLSKTDIQVRLHEVSGYLPVTVAAYEATKKSGFYDKNPGRETPIKQMMGKAPTENSKGVRLVNLPQVRDILNEQFEAMLAGQKDAKAALTEGVQKANAAIAAATGN
;
A
#
# COMPACT_ATOMS: atom_id res chain seq x y z
N MET A 1 -13.70 -91.63 -40.89
CA MET A 1 -14.17 -90.22 -40.91
C MET A 1 -13.82 -89.64 -39.63
N ALA A 2 -12.73 -88.90 -39.55
CA ALA A 2 -12.19 -88.26 -38.31
C ALA A 2 -12.54 -86.75 -38.36
N ARG A 3 -13.24 -86.28 -37.30
CA ARG A 3 -13.52 -84.85 -37.11
C ARG A 3 -12.47 -84.27 -36.21
N PHE A 4 -11.69 -83.33 -36.73
CA PHE A 4 -10.76 -82.46 -35.96
C PHE A 4 -11.51 -81.31 -35.31
N ASN A 5 -11.56 -81.22 -34.00
CA ASN A 5 -11.99 -80.06 -33.26
C ASN A 5 -10.77 -79.17 -33.02
N ARG A 6 -10.80 -77.92 -33.53
CA ARG A 6 -9.85 -76.89 -33.26
C ARG A 6 -10.45 -75.97 -32.14
N THR A 7 -9.85 -76.03 -30.96
CA THR A 7 -10.12 -75.11 -29.86
C THR A 7 -9.30 -73.84 -30.07
N LEU A 8 -9.96 -72.70 -30.26
CA LEU A 8 -9.33 -71.36 -30.23
C LEU A 8 -9.22 -70.93 -28.78
N ALA A 9 -8.01 -70.76 -28.30
CA ALA A 9 -7.73 -70.10 -27.02
C ALA A 9 -7.66 -68.59 -27.26
N ALA A 10 -8.64 -67.85 -26.76
CA ALA A 10 -8.66 -66.38 -26.78
C ALA A 10 -7.87 -65.87 -25.57
N THR A 11 -6.68 -65.33 -25.80
CA THR A 11 -5.85 -64.68 -24.78
C THR A 11 -6.35 -63.24 -24.60
N SER A 12 -7.13 -62.98 -23.55
CA SER A 12 -7.54 -61.59 -23.15
C SER A 12 -6.38 -60.90 -22.45
N ALA A 13 -5.71 -60.00 -23.14
CA ALA A 13 -4.75 -59.08 -22.52
C ALA A 13 -5.49 -58.00 -21.71
N LEU A 14 -5.47 -58.09 -20.36
CA LEU A 14 -5.93 -57.05 -19.46
C LEU A 14 -4.92 -55.87 -19.49
N LEU A 15 -5.25 -54.83 -20.22
CA LEU A 15 -4.58 -53.52 -20.10
C LEU A 15 -4.97 -52.86 -18.76
N LEU A 16 -4.10 -53.00 -17.77
CA LEU A 16 -4.19 -52.21 -16.54
C LEU A 16 -3.87 -50.74 -16.85
N PHE A 17 -4.90 -49.93 -17.09
CA PHE A 17 -4.80 -48.47 -17.04
C PHE A 17 -4.51 -48.10 -15.60
N HIS A 18 -3.24 -47.77 -15.31
CA HIS A 18 -2.90 -47.03 -14.11
C HIS A 18 -3.45 -45.60 -14.30
N ALA A 19 -4.64 -45.35 -13.79
CA ALA A 19 -5.12 -43.99 -13.59
C ALA A 19 -4.23 -43.39 -12.52
N THR A 20 -3.17 -42.66 -12.91
CA THR A 20 -2.49 -41.75 -12.02
C THR A 20 -3.52 -40.68 -11.66
N GLY A 21 -4.16 -40.84 -10.51
CA GLY A 21 -5.04 -39.82 -9.97
C GLY A 21 -4.23 -38.52 -9.87
N ALA A 22 -4.51 -37.57 -10.74
CA ALA A 22 -3.99 -36.22 -10.58
C ALA A 22 -4.45 -35.75 -9.20
N LEU A 23 -3.53 -35.61 -8.26
CA LEU A 23 -3.82 -34.96 -6.97
C LEU A 23 -4.34 -33.57 -7.29
N ALA A 24 -5.51 -33.24 -6.74
CA ALA A 24 -6.05 -31.90 -6.91
C ALA A 24 -5.07 -30.87 -6.35
N ALA A 25 -4.82 -29.80 -7.08
CA ALA A 25 -3.94 -28.71 -6.64
C ALA A 25 -4.36 -28.20 -5.26
N THR A 26 -3.39 -27.93 -4.39
CA THR A 26 -3.66 -27.32 -3.07
C THR A 26 -4.13 -25.87 -3.29
N GLU A 27 -5.37 -25.56 -2.90
CA GLU A 27 -5.90 -24.20 -3.01
C GLU A 27 -5.33 -23.31 -1.91
N LEU A 28 -4.90 -22.10 -2.31
CA LEU A 28 -4.33 -21.07 -1.46
C LEU A 28 -5.20 -19.81 -1.56
N ALA A 29 -6.12 -19.63 -0.63
CA ALA A 29 -6.95 -18.42 -0.57
C ALA A 29 -6.07 -17.20 -0.25
N TRP A 30 -6.08 -16.20 -1.13
CA TRP A 30 -5.41 -14.91 -0.94
C TRP A 30 -6.44 -13.81 -0.74
N TRP A 31 -6.63 -13.39 0.52
CA TRP A 31 -7.56 -12.31 0.84
C TRP A 31 -6.88 -10.94 0.66
N HIS A 32 -7.52 -10.06 -0.10
CA HIS A 32 -6.97 -8.77 -0.48
C HIS A 32 -8.03 -7.65 -0.51
N ALA A 33 -7.54 -6.40 -0.55
CA ALA A 33 -8.33 -5.18 -0.59
C ALA A 33 -8.14 -4.37 -1.91
N MET A 34 -7.58 -4.98 -2.94
CA MET A 34 -7.28 -4.28 -4.20
C MET A 34 -8.54 -4.03 -5.01
N THR A 35 -8.67 -2.83 -5.57
CA THR A 35 -9.77 -2.40 -6.43
C THR A 35 -9.23 -1.81 -7.74
N GLY A 36 -10.08 -1.56 -8.72
CA GLY A 36 -9.73 -0.91 -9.99
C GLY A 36 -8.58 -1.61 -10.72
N ALA A 37 -7.66 -0.85 -11.27
CA ALA A 37 -6.49 -1.37 -11.99
C ALA A 37 -5.63 -2.31 -11.14
N ASN A 38 -5.55 -2.08 -9.83
CA ASN A 38 -4.76 -2.94 -8.93
C ASN A 38 -5.41 -4.31 -8.69
N ASN A 39 -6.74 -4.41 -8.75
CA ASN A 39 -7.41 -5.72 -8.72
C ASN A 39 -7.06 -6.55 -9.95
N GLU A 40 -7.04 -5.93 -11.14
CA GLU A 40 -6.63 -6.62 -12.37
C GLU A 40 -5.20 -7.18 -12.26
N VAL A 41 -4.29 -6.44 -11.63
CA VAL A 41 -2.92 -6.89 -11.36
C VAL A 41 -2.91 -8.12 -10.44
N VAL A 42 -3.71 -8.13 -9.37
CA VAL A 42 -3.83 -9.28 -8.45
C VAL A 42 -4.32 -10.52 -9.18
N GLU A 43 -5.40 -10.39 -9.96
CA GLU A 43 -5.97 -11.49 -10.76
C GLU A 43 -4.97 -12.02 -11.79
N GLN A 44 -4.23 -11.11 -12.45
CA GLN A 44 -3.22 -11.49 -13.43
C GLN A 44 -2.05 -12.26 -12.79
N LEU A 45 -1.54 -11.80 -11.64
CA LEU A 45 -0.47 -12.49 -10.91
C LEU A 45 -0.88 -13.90 -10.49
N ALA A 46 -2.09 -14.06 -9.95
CA ALA A 46 -2.63 -15.35 -9.58
C ALA A 46 -2.80 -16.27 -10.81
N LYS A 47 -3.33 -15.76 -11.91
CA LYS A 47 -3.49 -16.51 -13.17
C LYS A 47 -2.15 -16.99 -13.73
N GLU A 48 -1.12 -16.14 -13.73
CA GLU A 48 0.21 -16.48 -14.22
C GLU A 48 0.89 -17.53 -13.34
N PHE A 49 0.81 -17.38 -12.03
CA PHE A 49 1.31 -18.38 -11.09
C PHE A 49 0.61 -19.72 -11.32
N ASN A 50 -0.71 -19.73 -11.35
CA ASN A 50 -1.50 -20.94 -11.56
C ASN A 50 -1.23 -21.63 -12.92
N ALA A 51 -0.85 -20.85 -13.94
CA ALA A 51 -0.48 -21.40 -15.25
C ALA A 51 0.97 -21.93 -15.27
N SER A 52 1.82 -21.53 -14.36
CA SER A 52 3.25 -21.89 -14.36
C SER A 52 3.56 -23.25 -13.70
N GLN A 53 2.62 -23.82 -12.97
CA GLN A 53 2.76 -25.08 -12.24
C GLN A 53 1.36 -25.72 -11.98
N SER A 54 1.27 -26.96 -11.50
CA SER A 54 0.03 -27.71 -11.30
C SER A 54 -0.26 -28.10 -9.84
N ASP A 55 0.69 -27.90 -8.92
CA ASP A 55 0.61 -28.42 -7.55
C ASP A 55 -0.19 -27.50 -6.62
N TYR A 56 -0.23 -26.21 -6.94
CA TYR A 56 -0.86 -25.16 -6.13
C TYR A 56 -1.77 -24.28 -6.98
N LYS A 57 -2.84 -23.75 -6.35
CA LYS A 57 -3.77 -22.84 -7.00
C LYS A 57 -4.03 -21.64 -6.09
N VAL A 58 -3.48 -20.49 -6.40
CA VAL A 58 -3.81 -19.23 -5.72
C VAL A 58 -5.18 -18.74 -6.17
N VAL A 59 -6.04 -18.45 -5.19
CA VAL A 59 -7.40 -17.95 -5.40
C VAL A 59 -7.53 -16.59 -4.73
N PRO A 60 -7.47 -15.48 -5.49
CA PRO A 60 -7.72 -14.15 -4.96
C PRO A 60 -9.16 -14.01 -4.46
N VAL A 61 -9.34 -13.38 -3.30
CA VAL A 61 -10.66 -13.13 -2.71
C VAL A 61 -10.69 -11.70 -2.19
N PHE A 62 -11.42 -10.84 -2.86
CA PHE A 62 -11.65 -9.47 -2.41
C PHE A 62 -12.47 -9.44 -1.12
N LYS A 63 -12.00 -8.68 -0.11
CA LYS A 63 -12.62 -8.60 1.23
C LYS A 63 -13.03 -7.19 1.64
N GLY A 64 -13.22 -6.29 0.68
CA GLY A 64 -13.57 -4.91 0.93
C GLY A 64 -12.34 -4.01 1.12
N THR A 65 -12.48 -2.98 1.94
CA THR A 65 -11.39 -2.05 2.29
C THR A 65 -10.25 -2.76 3.04
N TYR A 66 -9.12 -2.09 3.19
CA TYR A 66 -8.01 -2.61 3.99
C TYR A 66 -8.39 -2.91 5.44
N GLY A 67 -9.21 -2.04 6.07
CA GLY A 67 -9.72 -2.27 7.43
C GLY A 67 -10.64 -3.49 7.51
N GLU A 68 -11.57 -3.63 6.58
CA GLU A 68 -12.47 -4.80 6.49
C GLU A 68 -11.68 -6.09 6.24
N THR A 69 -10.69 -6.07 5.35
CA THR A 69 -9.82 -7.21 5.06
C THR A 69 -9.04 -7.66 6.30
N LEU A 70 -8.44 -6.71 7.05
CA LEU A 70 -7.73 -6.99 8.30
C LEU A 70 -8.68 -7.60 9.35
N ASN A 71 -9.82 -6.96 9.58
CA ASN A 71 -10.81 -7.43 10.56
C ASN A 71 -11.36 -8.82 10.22
N ALA A 72 -11.66 -9.06 8.94
CA ALA A 72 -12.07 -10.38 8.45
C ALA A 72 -10.98 -11.43 8.67
N GLY A 73 -9.71 -11.10 8.42
CA GLY A 73 -8.56 -11.98 8.66
C GLY A 73 -8.41 -12.35 10.14
N ILE A 74 -8.49 -11.38 11.04
CA ILE A 74 -8.43 -11.59 12.50
C ILE A 74 -9.60 -12.48 12.98
N ALA A 75 -10.80 -12.19 12.53
CA ALA A 75 -12.00 -12.99 12.89
C ALA A 75 -11.87 -14.44 12.38
N ALA A 76 -11.40 -14.61 11.14
CA ALA A 76 -11.18 -15.93 10.55
C ALA A 76 -10.07 -16.71 11.26
N PHE A 77 -8.99 -16.05 11.69
CA PHE A 77 -7.95 -16.69 12.49
C PHE A 77 -8.49 -17.21 13.82
N ARG A 78 -9.25 -16.39 14.56
CA ARG A 78 -9.91 -16.80 15.81
C ARG A 78 -10.86 -17.99 15.60
N ALA A 79 -11.54 -18.04 14.46
CA ALA A 79 -12.43 -19.14 14.08
C ALA A 79 -11.69 -20.37 13.47
N LYS A 80 -10.36 -20.37 13.39
CA LYS A 80 -9.53 -21.40 12.75
C LYS A 80 -9.85 -21.62 11.26
N LYS A 81 -10.27 -20.54 10.57
CA LYS A 81 -10.64 -20.51 9.14
C LYS A 81 -9.86 -19.42 8.38
N ALA A 82 -8.68 -19.06 8.87
CA ALA A 82 -7.86 -18.03 8.24
C ALA A 82 -7.47 -18.42 6.79
N PRO A 83 -7.33 -17.43 5.87
CA PRO A 83 -6.81 -17.69 4.53
C PRO A 83 -5.36 -18.16 4.56
N ALA A 84 -4.85 -18.67 3.46
CA ALA A 84 -3.42 -19.00 3.33
C ALA A 84 -2.58 -17.72 3.33
N ILE A 85 -3.07 -16.67 2.67
CA ILE A 85 -2.39 -15.37 2.54
C ILE A 85 -3.39 -14.26 2.87
N LEU A 86 -3.00 -13.35 3.76
CA LEU A 86 -3.74 -12.13 4.07
C LEU A 86 -2.93 -10.90 3.66
N GLN A 87 -3.51 -10.03 2.83
CA GLN A 87 -2.96 -8.70 2.59
C GLN A 87 -3.31 -7.78 3.75
N VAL A 88 -2.29 -7.19 4.37
CA VAL A 88 -2.47 -6.23 5.46
C VAL A 88 -1.77 -4.91 5.10
N PHE A 89 -2.51 -3.83 5.20
CA PHE A 89 -2.01 -2.48 4.92
C PHE A 89 -1.03 -1.98 6.00
N ASP A 90 -0.33 -0.91 5.69
CA ASP A 90 0.69 -0.29 6.54
C ASP A 90 0.22 -0.07 7.98
N ALA A 91 -0.94 0.56 8.19
CA ALA A 91 -1.48 0.81 9.53
C ALA A 91 -1.83 -0.47 10.30
N GLY A 92 -2.21 -1.55 9.61
CA GLY A 92 -2.50 -2.84 10.23
C GLY A 92 -1.26 -3.61 10.66
N SER A 93 -0.07 -3.22 10.19
CA SER A 93 1.18 -3.93 10.50
C SER A 93 1.49 -3.94 12.00
N GLY A 94 1.20 -2.85 12.74
CA GLY A 94 1.38 -2.80 14.19
C GLY A 94 0.54 -3.85 14.93
N VAL A 95 -0.71 -4.04 14.52
CA VAL A 95 -1.61 -5.09 15.04
C VAL A 95 -1.03 -6.48 14.81
N MET A 96 -0.56 -6.74 13.60
CA MET A 96 -0.01 -8.06 13.21
C MET A 96 1.34 -8.34 13.87
N LEU A 97 2.20 -7.33 14.03
CA LEU A 97 3.48 -7.45 14.73
C LEU A 97 3.30 -7.79 16.22
N GLY A 98 2.21 -7.32 16.84
CA GLY A 98 1.84 -7.63 18.22
C GLY A 98 1.14 -8.98 18.41
N ALA A 99 0.73 -9.66 17.33
CA ALA A 99 0.00 -10.93 17.38
C ALA A 99 0.96 -12.13 17.53
N GLU A 100 1.59 -12.27 18.70
CA GLU A 100 2.55 -13.33 18.96
C GLU A 100 1.97 -14.74 18.72
N GLY A 101 2.73 -15.59 18.02
CA GLY A 101 2.33 -16.95 17.69
C GLY A 101 1.21 -17.09 16.64
N ALA A 102 0.57 -15.99 16.24
CA ALA A 102 -0.49 -16.04 15.23
C ALA A 102 0.05 -15.93 13.78
N VAL A 103 1.27 -15.43 13.62
CA VAL A 103 1.88 -15.15 12.32
C VAL A 103 3.18 -15.93 12.18
N VAL A 104 3.41 -16.49 10.98
CA VAL A 104 4.66 -17.17 10.63
C VAL A 104 5.58 -16.18 9.92
N PRO A 105 6.84 -15.97 10.38
CA PRO A 105 7.80 -15.10 9.70
C PRO A 105 8.01 -15.51 8.25
N VAL A 106 8.17 -14.53 7.36
CA VAL A 106 8.32 -14.77 5.92
C VAL A 106 9.52 -15.67 5.60
N ALA A 107 10.61 -15.56 6.36
CA ALA A 107 11.78 -16.42 6.22
C ALA A 107 11.45 -17.90 6.48
N ASP A 108 10.66 -18.18 7.52
CA ASP A 108 10.25 -19.54 7.88
C ASP A 108 9.30 -20.14 6.85
N VAL A 109 8.39 -19.30 6.30
CA VAL A 109 7.49 -19.72 5.21
C VAL A 109 8.31 -20.11 3.98
N LEU A 110 9.24 -19.27 3.54
CA LEU A 110 10.08 -19.53 2.37
C LEU A 110 10.96 -20.77 2.55
N GLN A 111 11.51 -20.97 3.76
CA GLN A 111 12.30 -22.16 4.08
C GLN A 111 11.50 -23.45 3.92
N LYS A 112 10.19 -23.47 4.21
CA LYS A 112 9.33 -24.63 4.00
C LYS A 112 9.21 -25.05 2.53
N GLY A 113 9.33 -24.09 1.60
CA GLY A 113 9.44 -24.34 0.15
C GLY A 113 10.87 -24.63 -0.33
N GLY A 114 11.85 -24.61 0.56
CA GLY A 114 13.27 -24.79 0.20
C GLY A 114 13.96 -23.50 -0.28
N TYR A 115 13.32 -22.34 -0.11
CA TYR A 115 13.87 -21.03 -0.53
C TYR A 115 14.58 -20.35 0.63
N LYS A 116 15.65 -19.62 0.31
CA LYS A 116 16.36 -18.77 1.25
C LYS A 116 15.79 -17.35 1.18
N PHE A 117 15.36 -16.81 2.31
CA PHE A 117 15.00 -15.40 2.41
C PHE A 117 16.26 -14.56 2.69
N ASP A 118 16.48 -13.55 1.86
CA ASP A 118 17.54 -12.57 2.07
C ASP A 118 16.92 -11.15 2.07
N LYS A 119 16.77 -10.58 3.28
CA LYS A 119 16.23 -9.23 3.45
C LYS A 119 17.09 -8.15 2.79
N GLY A 120 18.38 -8.40 2.54
CA GLY A 120 19.28 -7.48 1.84
C GLY A 120 18.93 -7.26 0.37
N GLN A 121 18.07 -8.11 -0.20
CA GLN A 121 17.57 -7.92 -1.57
C GLN A 121 16.45 -6.89 -1.67
N TYR A 122 15.84 -6.49 -0.55
CA TYR A 122 14.73 -5.54 -0.50
C TYR A 122 15.21 -4.12 -0.18
N LEU A 123 14.41 -3.13 -0.57
CA LEU A 123 14.70 -1.73 -0.26
C LEU A 123 14.70 -1.51 1.27
N PRO A 124 15.72 -0.84 1.84
CA PRO A 124 15.89 -0.73 3.30
C PRO A 124 14.68 -0.16 4.04
N GLY A 125 14.02 0.87 3.48
CA GLY A 125 12.83 1.48 4.07
C GLY A 125 11.64 0.51 4.20
N ILE A 126 11.52 -0.44 3.27
CA ILE A 126 10.49 -1.50 3.28
C ILE A 126 10.83 -2.56 4.33
N VAL A 127 12.08 -3.00 4.39
CA VAL A 127 12.55 -3.99 5.37
C VAL A 127 12.31 -3.50 6.79
N SER A 128 12.74 -2.28 7.10
CA SER A 128 12.61 -1.71 8.45
C SER A 128 11.15 -1.58 8.90
N TYR A 129 10.25 -1.28 7.98
CA TYR A 129 8.83 -1.09 8.26
C TYR A 129 8.13 -2.39 8.65
N TYR A 130 8.42 -3.51 7.96
CA TYR A 130 7.77 -4.80 8.19
C TYR A 130 8.55 -5.75 9.12
N SER A 131 9.60 -5.26 9.79
CA SER A 131 10.40 -6.03 10.71
C SER A 131 10.09 -5.69 12.17
N LYS A 132 10.23 -6.70 13.06
CA LYS A 132 10.30 -6.51 14.50
C LYS A 132 11.57 -5.74 14.88
N PRO A 133 11.68 -5.22 16.14
CA PRO A 133 12.91 -4.58 16.62
C PRO A 133 14.16 -5.48 16.55
N ASP A 134 14.01 -6.79 16.65
CA ASP A 134 15.10 -7.78 16.50
C ASP A 134 15.52 -8.00 15.03
N GLY A 135 14.86 -7.34 14.09
CA GLY A 135 15.12 -7.45 12.66
C GLY A 135 14.45 -8.64 11.97
N THR A 136 13.60 -9.41 12.67
CA THR A 136 12.80 -10.47 12.08
C THR A 136 11.68 -9.89 11.23
N MET A 137 11.73 -10.15 9.93
CA MET A 137 10.69 -9.72 8.99
C MET A 137 9.52 -10.70 9.01
N LEU A 138 8.32 -10.21 9.35
CA LEU A 138 7.13 -11.06 9.53
C LEU A 138 6.29 -11.23 8.27
N SER A 139 6.35 -10.28 7.33
CA SER A 139 5.51 -10.32 6.14
C SER A 139 6.33 -10.22 4.86
N PHE A 140 5.76 -10.69 3.76
CA PHE A 140 6.33 -10.57 2.43
C PHE A 140 5.97 -9.20 1.84
N PRO A 141 6.94 -8.35 1.44
CA PRO A 141 6.67 -7.07 0.79
C PRO A 141 5.95 -7.28 -0.54
N PHE A 142 4.87 -6.53 -0.76
CA PHE A 142 4.09 -6.70 -1.98
C PHE A 142 3.84 -5.37 -2.69
N ASN A 143 2.83 -4.63 -2.29
CA ASN A 143 2.40 -3.41 -2.96
C ASN A 143 2.74 -2.16 -2.13
N SER A 144 4.02 -1.94 -1.88
CA SER A 144 4.49 -0.76 -1.17
C SER A 144 4.42 0.49 -2.05
N SER A 145 4.09 1.63 -1.46
CA SER A 145 3.94 2.91 -2.14
C SER A 145 4.54 4.07 -1.34
N SER A 146 4.67 5.20 -1.99
CA SER A 146 5.00 6.50 -1.38
C SER A 146 4.01 7.53 -1.89
N PRO A 147 3.58 8.51 -1.07
CA PRO A 147 2.68 9.56 -1.54
C PRO A 147 3.42 10.49 -2.49
N VAL A 148 2.73 10.90 -3.56
CA VAL A 148 3.24 11.83 -4.56
C VAL A 148 2.18 12.88 -4.89
N LEU A 149 2.58 13.92 -5.60
CA LEU A 149 1.68 14.89 -6.18
C LEU A 149 1.46 14.53 -7.66
N PHE A 150 0.20 14.26 -8.04
CA PHE A 150 -0.24 14.22 -9.42
C PHE A 150 -0.86 15.56 -9.81
N TYR A 151 -0.63 16.01 -11.04
CA TYR A 151 -1.22 17.24 -11.54
C TYR A 151 -1.60 17.10 -13.01
N ASN A 152 -2.70 17.78 -13.39
CA ASN A 152 -3.21 17.80 -14.76
C ASN A 152 -2.47 18.91 -15.52
N LYS A 153 -1.61 18.53 -16.48
CA LYS A 153 -0.78 19.44 -17.27
C LYS A 153 -1.62 20.39 -18.12
N ASP A 154 -2.74 19.92 -18.66
CA ASP A 154 -3.62 20.75 -19.50
C ASP A 154 -4.34 21.81 -18.66
N ALA A 155 -4.79 21.46 -17.45
CA ALA A 155 -5.37 22.42 -16.52
C ALA A 155 -4.33 23.46 -16.05
N PHE A 156 -3.07 23.05 -15.82
CA PHE A 156 -1.97 23.97 -15.51
C PHE A 156 -1.76 24.96 -16.65
N ALA A 157 -1.59 24.48 -17.89
CA ALA A 157 -1.42 25.33 -19.06
C ALA A 157 -2.60 26.30 -19.23
N LYS A 158 -3.85 25.82 -19.12
CA LYS A 158 -5.07 26.65 -19.21
C LYS A 158 -5.13 27.71 -18.11
N ALA A 159 -4.59 27.43 -16.92
CA ALA A 159 -4.49 28.41 -15.83
C ALA A 159 -3.28 29.35 -15.98
N GLY A 160 -2.46 29.24 -17.03
CA GLY A 160 -1.23 30.01 -17.19
C GLY A 160 -0.17 29.65 -16.13
N LEU A 161 -0.10 28.39 -15.75
CA LEU A 161 0.95 27.78 -14.94
C LEU A 161 1.88 26.97 -15.84
N ASP A 162 3.13 26.79 -15.43
CA ASP A 162 4.09 25.97 -16.17
C ASP A 162 3.74 24.47 -15.98
N ALA A 163 3.32 23.82 -17.07
CA ALA A 163 2.93 22.42 -17.07
C ALA A 163 4.10 21.44 -16.85
N GLU A 164 5.35 21.90 -16.96
CA GLU A 164 6.54 21.07 -16.73
C GLU A 164 7.20 21.32 -15.36
N LYS A 165 6.63 22.25 -14.58
CA LYS A 165 7.09 22.63 -13.25
C LYS A 165 6.00 22.40 -12.20
N PRO A 166 5.91 21.17 -11.62
CA PRO A 166 4.99 20.94 -10.51
C PRO A 166 5.37 21.76 -9.28
N PRO A 167 4.39 22.22 -8.48
CA PRO A 167 4.67 22.87 -7.21
C PRO A 167 5.39 21.91 -6.26
N THR A 168 6.37 22.41 -5.50
CA THR A 168 7.20 21.64 -4.59
C THR A 168 6.92 21.92 -3.12
N THR A 169 6.33 23.07 -2.83
CA THR A 169 5.95 23.48 -1.47
C THR A 169 4.44 23.57 -1.31
N TRP A 170 3.94 23.41 -0.09
CA TRP A 170 2.50 23.54 0.19
C TRP A 170 1.94 24.92 -0.16
N PRO A 171 2.63 26.05 0.15
CA PRO A 171 2.17 27.36 -0.33
C PRO A 171 2.02 27.44 -1.85
N GLU A 172 2.95 26.84 -2.62
CA GLU A 172 2.84 26.79 -4.10
C GLU A 172 1.65 25.95 -4.54
N VAL A 173 1.40 24.78 -3.91
CA VAL A 173 0.22 23.95 -4.20
C VAL A 173 -1.06 24.72 -3.98
N PHE A 174 -1.19 25.40 -2.84
CA PHE A 174 -2.40 26.17 -2.51
C PHE A 174 -2.60 27.36 -3.44
N ALA A 175 -1.53 28.05 -3.83
CA ALA A 175 -1.59 29.14 -4.80
C ALA A 175 -1.98 28.63 -6.20
N ALA A 176 -1.37 27.54 -6.67
CA ALA A 176 -1.72 26.90 -7.94
C ALA A 176 -3.18 26.44 -7.97
N ALA A 177 -3.64 25.77 -6.90
CA ALA A 177 -5.02 25.32 -6.77
C ALA A 177 -6.04 26.47 -6.86
N LYS A 178 -5.80 27.59 -6.17
CA LYS A 178 -6.62 28.80 -6.26
C LYS A 178 -6.64 29.38 -7.67
N LYS A 179 -5.46 29.48 -8.30
CA LYS A 179 -5.33 30.00 -9.66
C LYS A 179 -6.07 29.13 -10.68
N ILE A 180 -5.96 27.83 -10.59
CA ILE A 180 -6.67 26.86 -11.44
C ILE A 180 -8.18 27.04 -11.32
N LYS A 181 -8.70 27.11 -10.10
CA LYS A 181 -10.13 27.30 -9.88
C LYS A 181 -10.61 28.64 -10.35
N THR A 182 -9.94 29.74 -10.01
CA THR A 182 -10.37 31.11 -10.37
C THR A 182 -10.30 31.39 -11.87
N SER A 183 -9.39 30.74 -12.60
CA SER A 183 -9.30 30.82 -14.06
C SER A 183 -10.35 29.97 -14.78
N GLY A 184 -11.09 29.12 -14.07
CA GLY A 184 -12.01 28.13 -14.68
C GLY A 184 -11.30 27.00 -15.44
N ALA A 185 -10.02 26.76 -15.14
CA ALA A 185 -9.28 25.66 -15.75
C ALA A 185 -9.77 24.28 -15.27
N ALA A 186 -10.19 24.20 -14.02
CA ALA A 186 -10.93 23.08 -13.42
C ALA A 186 -11.91 23.61 -12.37
N SER A 187 -12.94 22.85 -12.01
CA SER A 187 -13.95 23.25 -11.02
C SER A 187 -13.44 23.19 -9.58
N CYS A 188 -12.38 22.38 -9.36
CA CYS A 188 -11.66 22.22 -8.11
C CYS A 188 -10.15 22.29 -8.37
N GLY A 189 -9.41 22.96 -7.50
CA GLY A 189 -7.95 23.09 -7.66
C GLY A 189 -7.18 21.91 -7.11
N PHE A 190 -7.57 21.41 -5.91
CA PHE A 190 -6.82 20.42 -5.16
C PHE A 190 -7.73 19.40 -4.48
N THR A 191 -7.31 18.15 -4.45
CA THR A 191 -7.89 17.08 -3.66
C THR A 191 -6.78 16.18 -3.09
N SER A 192 -7.09 15.41 -2.05
CA SER A 192 -6.17 14.48 -1.42
C SER A 192 -6.90 13.21 -1.03
N THR A 193 -6.30 12.07 -1.29
CA THR A 193 -6.70 10.78 -0.72
C THR A 193 -6.00 10.53 0.60
N TRP A 194 -6.43 9.55 1.39
CA TRP A 194 -5.72 9.02 2.56
C TRP A 194 -5.20 10.13 3.50
N LEU A 195 -6.07 11.10 3.87
CA LEU A 195 -5.65 12.31 4.61
C LEU A 195 -4.75 12.01 5.81
N THR A 196 -5.06 11.01 6.62
CA THR A 196 -4.25 10.65 7.79
C THR A 196 -2.85 10.19 7.38
N TRP A 197 -2.73 9.34 6.37
CA TRP A 197 -1.42 8.84 5.94
C TRP A 197 -0.60 9.91 5.19
N ILE A 198 -1.23 10.69 4.31
CA ILE A 198 -0.51 11.68 3.49
C ILE A 198 -0.28 12.97 4.26
N GLN A 199 -1.35 13.56 4.88
CA GLN A 199 -1.34 14.90 5.45
C GLN A 199 -0.93 14.93 6.94
N THR A 200 -0.74 13.75 7.57
CA THR A 200 -0.19 13.69 8.94
C THR A 200 1.07 12.85 9.02
N GLU A 201 1.03 11.56 8.71
CA GLU A 201 2.17 10.65 8.89
C GLU A 201 3.31 10.95 7.92
N ASN A 202 3.04 11.00 6.60
CA ASN A 202 4.04 11.38 5.61
C ASN A 202 4.38 12.87 5.63
N PHE A 203 3.40 13.72 5.97
CA PHE A 203 3.67 15.13 6.23
C PHE A 203 4.71 15.30 7.34
N ALA A 204 4.56 14.60 8.46
CA ALA A 204 5.52 14.60 9.57
C ALA A 204 6.90 14.14 9.11
N ALA A 205 6.97 12.98 8.48
CA ALA A 205 8.22 12.39 8.01
C ALA A 205 8.93 13.28 6.99
N TRP A 206 8.20 13.77 5.99
CA TRP A 206 8.74 14.56 4.89
C TRP A 206 9.21 15.95 5.32
N ASN A 207 8.50 16.58 6.28
CA ASN A 207 8.90 17.85 6.89
C ASN A 207 9.86 17.67 8.10
N ASN A 208 10.25 16.44 8.42
CA ASN A 208 11.12 16.11 9.56
C ASN A 208 10.62 16.67 10.90
N VAL A 209 9.32 16.54 11.15
CA VAL A 209 8.68 16.92 12.42
C VAL A 209 8.07 15.69 13.09
N SER A 210 7.99 15.74 14.43
CA SER A 210 7.48 14.59 15.19
C SER A 210 5.99 14.37 14.97
N TYR A 211 5.59 13.15 14.60
CA TYR A 211 4.20 12.69 14.61
C TYR A 211 3.75 12.32 16.04
N GLY A 212 4.66 11.74 16.82
CA GLY A 212 4.44 11.34 18.21
C GLY A 212 5.74 11.09 18.96
N THR A 213 5.63 10.83 20.25
CA THR A 213 6.77 10.47 21.11
C THR A 213 7.34 9.09 20.75
N LYS A 214 8.45 8.70 21.40
CA LYS A 214 9.07 7.36 21.23
C LYS A 214 9.42 7.04 19.77
N GLU A 215 10.01 7.98 19.04
CA GLU A 215 10.30 7.84 17.60
C GLU A 215 9.04 7.37 16.83
N ASN A 216 7.91 8.03 17.05
CA ASN A 216 6.60 7.68 16.47
C ASN A 216 6.15 6.23 16.79
N GLY A 217 6.50 5.72 17.98
CA GLY A 217 6.15 4.38 18.46
C GLY A 217 7.17 3.28 18.12
N LEU A 218 8.27 3.60 17.44
CA LEU A 218 9.34 2.63 17.15
C LEU A 218 10.20 2.31 18.37
N ALA A 219 10.33 3.25 19.33
CA ALA A 219 11.10 3.10 20.55
C ALA A 219 10.27 2.76 21.80
N GLY A 220 8.96 2.58 21.68
CA GLY A 220 8.07 2.20 22.80
C GLY A 220 6.60 2.35 22.45
N LEU A 221 5.73 1.70 23.23
CA LEU A 221 4.29 1.62 22.94
C LEU A 221 3.49 2.77 23.59
N ASP A 222 4.04 3.44 24.61
CA ASP A 222 3.43 4.56 25.35
C ASP A 222 3.56 5.88 24.58
N VAL A 223 2.98 5.91 23.39
CA VAL A 223 3.10 7.04 22.47
C VAL A 223 2.09 8.13 22.81
N GLN A 224 2.54 9.39 22.73
CA GLN A 224 1.69 10.57 22.73
C GLN A 224 1.83 11.27 21.37
N LEU A 225 0.72 11.43 20.66
CA LEU A 225 0.70 12.15 19.37
C LEU A 225 1.05 13.63 19.57
N LYS A 226 1.64 14.23 18.54
CA LYS A 226 2.07 15.64 18.51
C LYS A 226 1.57 16.40 17.28
N ILE A 227 0.54 15.87 16.64
CA ILE A 227 -0.01 16.46 15.39
C ILE A 227 -0.89 17.69 15.62
N ASP A 228 -1.03 18.15 16.84
CA ASP A 228 -1.62 19.46 17.20
C ASP A 228 -0.57 20.59 17.33
N ALA A 229 0.68 20.32 16.94
CA ALA A 229 1.74 21.33 16.85
C ALA A 229 1.43 22.39 15.76
N PRO A 230 1.96 23.61 15.87
CA PRO A 230 1.61 24.73 14.98
C PRO A 230 1.67 24.41 13.49
N ILE A 231 2.71 23.71 13.03
CA ILE A 231 2.89 23.37 11.63
C ILE A 231 1.71 22.53 11.07
N PHE A 232 1.16 21.60 11.84
CA PHE A 232 -0.02 20.81 11.45
C PHE A 232 -1.28 21.67 11.51
N VAL A 233 -1.44 22.49 12.54
CA VAL A 233 -2.59 23.39 12.68
C VAL A 233 -2.67 24.35 11.50
N ASP A 234 -1.57 25.00 11.15
CA ASP A 234 -1.50 25.93 10.04
C ASP A 234 -1.77 25.25 8.70
N HIS A 235 -1.23 24.04 8.50
CA HIS A 235 -1.46 23.22 7.30
C HIS A 235 -2.93 22.84 7.14
N PHE A 236 -3.56 22.29 8.17
CA PHE A 236 -4.97 21.89 8.12
C PHE A 236 -5.90 23.09 8.07
N GLN A 237 -5.55 24.22 8.69
CA GLN A 237 -6.32 25.45 8.56
C GLN A 237 -6.29 25.99 7.12
N ALA A 238 -5.15 25.88 6.43
CA ALA A 238 -5.05 26.26 5.02
C ALA A 238 -5.95 25.36 4.15
N ILE A 239 -5.94 24.04 4.38
CA ILE A 239 -6.83 23.10 3.67
C ILE A 239 -8.31 23.42 3.96
N ALA A 240 -8.66 23.67 5.23
CA ALA A 240 -10.03 24.03 5.63
C ALA A 240 -10.50 25.33 4.95
N ASN A 241 -9.61 26.31 4.83
CA ASN A 241 -9.92 27.56 4.12
C ASN A 241 -10.16 27.34 2.62
N LEU A 242 -9.38 26.46 1.98
CA LEU A 242 -9.58 26.05 0.57
C LEU A 242 -10.86 25.22 0.39
N SER A 243 -11.27 24.47 1.39
CA SER A 243 -12.53 23.72 1.36
C SER A 243 -13.75 24.63 1.38
N LYS A 244 -13.72 25.74 2.14
CA LYS A 244 -14.82 26.72 2.25
C LYS A 244 -15.21 27.34 0.92
N ASP A 245 -14.24 27.63 0.05
CA ASP A 245 -14.48 28.21 -1.27
C ASP A 245 -14.54 27.14 -2.38
N GLY A 246 -14.43 25.87 -2.04
CA GLY A 246 -14.45 24.74 -2.96
C GLY A 246 -13.18 24.61 -3.82
N THR A 247 -12.09 25.27 -3.45
CA THR A 247 -10.76 25.06 -4.08
C THR A 247 -10.19 23.71 -3.71
N PHE A 248 -10.39 23.26 -2.45
CA PHE A 248 -10.15 21.88 -2.03
C PHE A 248 -11.46 21.11 -1.98
N ARG A 249 -11.43 19.85 -2.45
CA ARG A 249 -12.57 18.94 -2.36
C ARG A 249 -12.19 17.66 -1.64
N TYR A 250 -12.90 17.37 -0.58
CA TYR A 250 -12.80 16.11 0.16
C TYR A 250 -13.65 15.03 -0.51
N GLY A 251 -13.13 13.82 -0.67
CA GLY A 251 -13.83 12.74 -1.36
C GLY A 251 -14.02 11.47 -0.54
N GLY A 252 -13.54 11.43 0.71
CA GLY A 252 -13.61 10.24 1.56
C GLY A 252 -12.30 9.91 2.26
N ARG A 253 -12.32 8.86 3.08
CA ARG A 253 -11.19 8.48 3.97
C ARG A 253 -10.08 7.72 3.28
N THR A 254 -10.38 7.07 2.16
CA THR A 254 -9.44 6.22 1.42
C THR A 254 -9.13 6.80 0.03
N SER A 255 -9.29 6.05 -1.04
CA SER A 255 -8.92 6.48 -2.40
C SER A 255 -10.05 7.14 -3.20
N GLU A 256 -11.19 7.41 -2.59
CA GLU A 256 -12.39 7.90 -3.27
C GLU A 256 -12.15 9.25 -3.98
N ALA A 257 -11.38 10.14 -3.33
CA ALA A 257 -11.06 11.47 -3.90
C ALA A 257 -10.29 11.40 -5.24
N LYS A 258 -9.64 10.28 -5.55
CA LYS A 258 -8.94 10.07 -6.83
C LYS A 258 -9.86 10.27 -8.04
N GLN A 259 -11.14 9.93 -7.92
CA GLN A 259 -12.11 10.11 -9.00
C GLN A 259 -12.26 11.57 -9.44
N PHE A 260 -12.10 12.54 -8.53
CA PHE A 260 -12.16 13.95 -8.89
C PHE A 260 -10.99 14.39 -9.76
N PHE A 261 -9.84 13.75 -9.59
CA PHE A 261 -8.70 13.97 -10.48
C PHE A 261 -8.88 13.24 -11.81
N THR A 262 -9.24 11.96 -11.78
CA THR A 262 -9.37 11.14 -13.00
C THR A 262 -10.54 11.58 -13.90
N SER A 263 -11.52 12.29 -13.38
CA SER A 263 -12.58 12.94 -14.15
C SER A 263 -12.19 14.33 -14.68
N GLY A 264 -11.05 14.88 -14.27
CA GLY A 264 -10.63 16.25 -14.61
C GLY A 264 -11.32 17.32 -13.77
N GLU A 265 -12.11 16.96 -12.75
CA GLU A 265 -12.81 17.90 -11.87
C GLU A 265 -11.84 18.68 -10.99
N CYS A 266 -10.86 17.99 -10.36
CA CYS A 266 -9.75 18.60 -9.62
C CYS A 266 -8.44 18.44 -10.40
N ALA A 267 -7.62 19.49 -10.42
CA ALA A 267 -6.39 19.52 -11.22
C ALA A 267 -5.12 19.07 -10.48
N ILE A 268 -5.14 19.07 -9.16
CA ILE A 268 -4.02 18.61 -8.32
C ILE A 268 -4.54 17.54 -7.36
N LEU A 269 -3.76 16.48 -7.20
CA LEU A 269 -4.09 15.35 -6.31
C LEU A 269 -2.83 14.92 -5.55
N THR A 270 -2.88 14.85 -4.23
CA THR A 270 -1.92 14.04 -3.47
C THR A 270 -2.49 12.65 -3.25
N GLU A 271 -1.74 11.63 -3.70
CA GLU A 271 -2.19 10.24 -3.72
C GLU A 271 -1.00 9.30 -3.54
N SER A 272 -1.27 8.08 -3.13
CA SER A 272 -0.34 6.97 -3.23
C SER A 272 0.18 6.81 -4.67
N SER A 273 1.47 6.56 -4.84
CA SER A 273 2.01 6.21 -6.15
C SER A 273 1.29 5.01 -6.78
N GLY A 274 0.74 4.10 -5.95
CA GLY A 274 -0.07 2.96 -6.40
C GLY A 274 -1.44 3.33 -7.02
N GLY A 275 -1.85 4.60 -6.98
CA GLY A 275 -3.03 5.11 -7.68
C GLY A 275 -2.84 5.31 -9.18
N LEU A 276 -1.59 5.18 -9.66
CA LEU A 276 -1.20 5.50 -11.02
C LEU A 276 -1.95 4.72 -12.10
N GLY A 277 -2.20 3.42 -11.90
CA GLY A 277 -2.87 2.59 -12.89
C GLY A 277 -4.23 3.15 -13.32
N ASP A 278 -5.03 3.65 -12.38
CA ASP A 278 -6.32 4.28 -12.67
C ASP A 278 -6.15 5.66 -13.33
N ILE A 279 -5.11 6.42 -12.93
CA ILE A 279 -4.79 7.72 -13.55
C ILE A 279 -4.40 7.55 -15.02
N VAL A 280 -3.56 6.56 -15.33
CA VAL A 280 -3.20 6.24 -16.73
C VAL A 280 -4.44 5.83 -17.52
N LYS A 281 -5.31 4.98 -16.96
CA LYS A 281 -6.55 4.54 -17.63
C LYS A 281 -7.53 5.69 -17.89
N SER A 282 -7.51 6.75 -17.10
CA SER A 282 -8.39 7.92 -17.30
C SER A 282 -8.06 8.73 -18.55
N GLY A 283 -6.85 8.58 -19.11
CA GLY A 283 -6.40 9.35 -20.27
C GLY A 283 -6.04 10.81 -19.98
N ILE A 284 -6.04 11.24 -18.69
CA ILE A 284 -5.61 12.60 -18.32
C ILE A 284 -4.12 12.77 -18.64
N ASN A 285 -3.79 13.93 -19.23
CA ASN A 285 -2.42 14.39 -19.40
C ASN A 285 -1.85 14.83 -18.05
N TYR A 286 -1.21 13.89 -17.35
CA TYR A 286 -0.73 14.09 -15.98
C TYR A 286 0.80 14.28 -15.90
N GLY A 287 1.22 14.96 -14.85
CA GLY A 287 2.60 14.94 -14.37
C GLY A 287 2.67 14.40 -12.94
N VAL A 288 3.88 13.99 -12.52
CA VAL A 288 4.16 13.52 -11.17
C VAL A 288 5.23 14.40 -10.54
N GLY A 289 4.90 15.02 -9.42
CA GLY A 289 5.79 15.78 -8.56
C GLY A 289 6.04 15.06 -7.24
N GLN A 290 7.05 15.54 -6.50
CA GLN A 290 7.27 15.07 -5.12
C GLN A 290 6.12 15.48 -4.21
N LEU A 291 5.98 14.81 -3.05
CA LEU A 291 5.11 15.28 -1.98
C LEU A 291 5.56 16.71 -1.57
N PRO A 292 4.65 17.67 -1.46
CA PRO A 292 5.04 19.03 -1.08
C PRO A 292 5.53 19.12 0.37
N TYR A 293 6.37 20.10 0.65
CA TYR A 293 6.93 20.36 1.99
C TYR A 293 6.82 21.85 2.35
N TYR A 294 7.15 22.19 3.60
CA TYR A 294 7.31 23.57 4.02
C TYR A 294 8.80 23.96 4.08
N GLU A 295 9.15 25.10 3.49
CA GLU A 295 10.51 25.64 3.58
C GLU A 295 10.95 25.79 5.03
N GLY A 296 12.23 25.49 5.28
CA GLY A 296 12.79 25.49 6.63
C GLY A 296 12.59 24.19 7.43
N HIS A 297 11.80 23.21 6.88
CA HIS A 297 11.55 21.90 7.49
C HIS A 297 12.11 20.76 6.64
N GLY A 298 11.52 20.48 5.51
CA GLY A 298 11.88 19.38 4.62
C GLY A 298 12.65 19.82 3.37
N PRO A 299 12.75 18.95 2.34
CA PRO A 299 12.28 17.57 2.36
C PRO A 299 13.26 16.61 3.05
N GLN A 300 12.75 15.60 3.77
CA GLN A 300 13.53 14.53 4.41
C GLN A 300 13.40 13.22 3.65
N ASN A 301 12.63 12.25 4.12
CA ASN A 301 12.21 11.06 3.41
C ASN A 301 10.73 10.77 3.72
N THR A 302 10.04 10.14 2.79
CA THR A 302 8.69 9.61 3.02
C THR A 302 8.75 8.24 3.67
N ILE A 303 7.65 7.84 4.31
CA ILE A 303 7.49 6.51 4.87
C ILE A 303 6.58 5.66 3.96
N PRO A 304 6.79 4.33 3.90
CA PRO A 304 6.01 3.47 3.03
C PRO A 304 4.54 3.43 3.43
N GLY A 305 3.70 3.29 2.43
CA GLY A 305 2.31 2.88 2.54
C GLY A 305 2.04 1.64 1.71
N GLY A 306 0.76 1.36 1.46
CA GLY A 306 0.36 0.17 0.74
C GLY A 306 0.23 -1.03 1.67
N ALA A 307 0.70 -2.22 1.26
CA ALA A 307 0.48 -3.44 2.03
C ALA A 307 1.57 -4.49 1.81
N SER A 308 1.60 -5.45 2.73
CA SER A 308 2.41 -6.66 2.66
C SER A 308 1.54 -7.91 2.82
N LEU A 309 2.09 -9.09 2.51
CA LEU A 309 1.38 -10.36 2.59
C LEU A 309 1.81 -11.12 3.84
N TRP A 310 0.82 -11.55 4.61
CA TRP A 310 0.98 -12.20 5.91
C TRP A 310 0.47 -13.63 5.85
N VAL A 311 1.12 -14.51 6.58
CA VAL A 311 0.78 -15.94 6.66
C VAL A 311 0.47 -16.30 8.11
N PHE A 312 -0.72 -16.82 8.34
CA PHE A 312 -1.12 -17.25 9.68
C PHE A 312 -0.52 -18.61 10.06
N ALA A 313 -0.29 -18.79 11.35
CA ALA A 313 0.06 -20.08 11.93
C ALA A 313 -1.11 -21.10 11.80
N GLY A 314 -0.79 -22.40 11.90
CA GLY A 314 -1.78 -23.47 11.88
C GLY A 314 -2.23 -23.93 10.49
N LYS A 315 -1.46 -23.60 9.44
CA LYS A 315 -1.65 -24.11 8.09
C LYS A 315 -0.99 -25.49 7.93
N SER A 316 -1.45 -26.26 6.95
CA SER A 316 -0.79 -27.51 6.54
C SER A 316 0.57 -27.25 5.90
N ASP A 317 1.46 -28.25 5.91
CA ASP A 317 2.75 -28.14 5.23
C ASP A 317 2.59 -27.92 3.71
N ALA A 318 1.55 -28.48 3.10
CA ALA A 318 1.24 -28.24 1.69
C ALA A 318 0.88 -26.78 1.41
N GLU A 319 0.03 -26.15 2.27
CA GLU A 319 -0.30 -24.74 2.16
C GLU A 319 0.94 -23.86 2.33
N TYR A 320 1.80 -24.12 3.35
CA TYR A 320 3.02 -23.33 3.53
C TYR A 320 3.99 -23.44 2.35
N LYS A 321 4.18 -24.66 1.79
CA LYS A 321 5.00 -24.86 0.59
C LYS A 321 4.43 -24.10 -0.60
N GLY A 322 3.12 -24.17 -0.80
CA GLY A 322 2.47 -23.42 -1.89
C GLY A 322 2.58 -21.92 -1.74
N VAL A 323 2.45 -21.39 -0.51
CA VAL A 323 2.66 -19.96 -0.25
C VAL A 323 4.12 -19.58 -0.53
N ALA A 324 5.09 -20.41 -0.13
CA ALA A 324 6.50 -20.19 -0.43
C ALA A 324 6.79 -20.15 -1.93
N GLU A 325 6.19 -21.06 -2.71
CA GLU A 325 6.27 -21.06 -4.18
C GLU A 325 5.70 -19.76 -4.78
N PHE A 326 4.54 -19.32 -4.27
CA PHE A 326 3.94 -18.06 -4.73
C PHE A 326 4.78 -16.84 -4.36
N PHE A 327 5.35 -16.78 -3.16
CA PHE A 327 6.24 -15.69 -2.75
C PHE A 327 7.54 -15.69 -3.55
N ASN A 328 8.10 -16.86 -3.84
CA ASN A 328 9.24 -16.99 -4.75
C ASN A 328 8.91 -16.52 -6.17
N PHE A 329 7.71 -16.84 -6.69
CA PHE A 329 7.22 -16.32 -7.97
C PHE A 329 7.12 -14.79 -7.94
N LEU A 330 6.53 -14.20 -6.90
CA LEU A 330 6.40 -12.76 -6.73
C LEU A 330 7.76 -12.05 -6.58
N SER A 331 8.79 -12.75 -6.09
CA SER A 331 10.15 -12.21 -5.91
C SER A 331 10.95 -12.09 -7.21
N LYS A 332 10.49 -12.70 -8.31
CA LYS A 332 11.20 -12.64 -9.60
C LYS A 332 11.33 -11.19 -10.07
N THR A 333 12.51 -10.83 -10.55
CA THR A 333 12.82 -9.46 -10.97
C THR A 333 11.87 -8.95 -12.05
N ASP A 334 11.53 -9.78 -13.05
CA ASP A 334 10.62 -9.43 -14.14
C ASP A 334 9.18 -9.19 -13.64
N ILE A 335 8.71 -9.97 -12.66
CA ILE A 335 7.41 -9.79 -12.00
C ILE A 335 7.40 -8.46 -11.25
N GLN A 336 8.45 -8.16 -10.48
CA GLN A 336 8.56 -6.92 -9.71
C GLN A 336 8.68 -5.68 -10.59
N VAL A 337 9.45 -5.75 -11.70
CA VAL A 337 9.53 -4.67 -12.69
C VAL A 337 8.17 -4.39 -13.29
N ARG A 338 7.48 -5.41 -13.78
CA ARG A 338 6.16 -5.25 -14.37
C ARG A 338 5.14 -4.72 -13.36
N LEU A 339 5.13 -5.25 -12.12
CA LEU A 339 4.23 -4.76 -11.07
C LEU A 339 4.45 -3.26 -10.84
N HIS A 340 5.70 -2.81 -10.74
CA HIS A 340 6.05 -1.39 -10.61
C HIS A 340 5.55 -0.57 -11.82
N GLU A 341 5.89 -0.99 -13.03
CA GLU A 341 5.61 -0.24 -14.25
C GLU A 341 4.11 -0.04 -14.51
N VAL A 342 3.27 -1.06 -14.22
CA VAL A 342 1.82 -0.98 -14.48
C VAL A 342 1.01 -0.34 -13.35
N SER A 343 1.43 -0.50 -12.10
CA SER A 343 0.65 -0.05 -10.93
C SER A 343 1.12 1.27 -10.35
N GLY A 344 2.42 1.61 -10.49
CA GLY A 344 3.07 2.71 -9.79
C GLY A 344 3.46 2.37 -8.34
N TYR A 345 3.20 1.15 -7.85
CA TYR A 345 3.82 0.68 -6.61
C TYR A 345 5.34 0.64 -6.75
N LEU A 346 6.06 0.71 -5.64
CA LEU A 346 7.52 0.65 -5.65
C LEU A 346 7.99 -0.74 -6.12
N PRO A 347 9.10 -0.85 -6.88
CA PRO A 347 9.79 -2.11 -7.03
C PRO A 347 10.39 -2.45 -5.66
N VAL A 348 9.85 -3.46 -4.96
CA VAL A 348 10.25 -3.69 -3.55
C VAL A 348 11.65 -4.25 -3.40
N THR A 349 12.28 -4.73 -4.50
CA THR A 349 13.65 -5.24 -4.51
C THR A 349 14.62 -4.29 -5.22
N VAL A 350 15.87 -4.27 -4.75
CA VAL A 350 16.97 -3.51 -5.36
C VAL A 350 17.19 -3.94 -6.82
N ALA A 351 17.16 -5.26 -7.08
CA ALA A 351 17.34 -5.80 -8.43
C ALA A 351 16.28 -5.30 -9.42
N ALA A 352 15.01 -5.22 -9.00
CA ALA A 352 13.95 -4.72 -9.85
C ALA A 352 14.08 -3.21 -10.10
N TYR A 353 14.46 -2.43 -9.09
CA TYR A 353 14.72 -1.01 -9.26
C TYR A 353 15.85 -0.75 -10.29
N GLU A 354 16.98 -1.43 -10.13
CA GLU A 354 18.10 -1.29 -11.05
C GLU A 354 17.77 -1.78 -12.48
N ALA A 355 16.99 -2.86 -12.60
CA ALA A 355 16.52 -3.34 -13.90
C ALA A 355 15.62 -2.31 -14.60
N THR A 356 14.65 -1.73 -13.86
CA THR A 356 13.76 -0.68 -14.39
C THR A 356 14.55 0.56 -14.81
N LYS A 357 15.54 0.97 -14.02
CA LYS A 357 16.41 2.10 -14.35
C LYS A 357 17.24 1.81 -15.62
N LYS A 358 17.86 0.64 -15.69
CA LYS A 358 18.68 0.22 -16.83
C LYS A 358 17.87 0.11 -18.13
N SER A 359 16.58 -0.19 -18.09
CA SER A 359 15.70 -0.26 -19.27
C SER A 359 15.42 1.11 -19.90
N GLY A 360 15.77 2.22 -19.24
CA GLY A 360 15.41 3.58 -19.63
C GLY A 360 13.92 3.90 -19.41
N PHE A 361 13.25 3.13 -18.56
CA PHE A 361 11.82 3.35 -18.26
C PHE A 361 11.56 4.74 -17.66
N TYR A 362 12.38 5.18 -16.73
CA TYR A 362 12.22 6.48 -16.07
C TYR A 362 12.50 7.67 -16.99
N ASP A 363 13.39 7.50 -17.97
CA ASP A 363 13.65 8.55 -18.98
C ASP A 363 12.43 8.75 -19.89
N LYS A 364 11.72 7.67 -20.21
CA LYS A 364 10.51 7.68 -21.02
C LYS A 364 9.25 8.06 -20.23
N ASN A 365 9.31 7.96 -18.90
CA ASN A 365 8.20 8.20 -17.99
C ASN A 365 8.63 9.16 -16.86
N PRO A 366 8.81 10.46 -17.15
CA PRO A 366 9.26 11.44 -16.16
C PRO A 366 8.37 11.45 -14.91
N GLY A 367 9.01 11.54 -13.75
CA GLY A 367 8.32 11.55 -12.44
C GLY A 367 8.01 10.17 -11.86
N ARG A 368 8.10 9.08 -12.63
CA ARG A 368 7.81 7.71 -12.15
C ARG A 368 8.85 7.18 -11.14
N GLU A 369 10.04 7.74 -11.13
CA GLU A 369 11.08 7.44 -10.13
C GLU A 369 10.92 8.24 -8.82
N THR A 370 10.10 9.30 -8.83
CA THR A 370 9.91 10.19 -7.68
C THR A 370 9.56 9.45 -6.37
N PRO A 371 8.62 8.48 -6.35
CA PRO A 371 8.27 7.75 -5.12
C PRO A 371 9.46 7.05 -4.47
N ILE A 372 10.36 6.48 -5.26
CA ILE A 372 11.56 5.79 -4.79
C ILE A 372 12.58 6.80 -4.27
N LYS A 373 12.83 7.85 -5.05
CA LYS A 373 13.79 8.91 -4.70
C LYS A 373 13.43 9.60 -3.39
N GLN A 374 12.17 9.91 -3.15
CA GLN A 374 11.78 10.58 -1.91
C GLN A 374 11.75 9.63 -0.70
N MET A 375 11.54 8.33 -0.89
CA MET A 375 11.62 7.37 0.21
C MET A 375 13.07 7.03 0.58
N MET A 376 14.00 7.01 -0.40
CA MET A 376 15.37 6.56 -0.20
C MET A 376 16.41 7.69 -0.28
N GLY A 377 16.00 8.91 -0.59
CA GLY A 377 16.93 10.01 -0.90
C GLY A 377 17.76 10.49 0.27
N LYS A 378 17.30 10.29 1.49
CA LYS A 378 18.01 10.63 2.73
C LYS A 378 17.88 9.51 3.76
N ALA A 379 18.89 9.39 4.63
CA ALA A 379 18.81 8.48 5.77
C ALA A 379 17.66 8.92 6.71
N PRO A 380 16.82 7.98 7.18
CA PRO A 380 15.74 8.30 8.09
C PRO A 380 16.23 8.88 9.41
N THR A 381 15.50 9.88 9.91
CA THR A 381 15.67 10.44 11.27
C THR A 381 14.68 9.80 12.23
N GLU A 382 14.73 10.17 13.51
CA GLU A 382 13.73 9.75 14.51
C GLU A 382 12.28 10.08 14.10
N ASN A 383 12.08 11.15 13.30
CA ASN A 383 10.78 11.60 12.83
C ASN A 383 10.31 10.89 11.54
N SER A 384 11.20 10.19 10.83
CA SER A 384 10.92 9.70 9.48
C SER A 384 11.25 8.22 9.24
N LYS A 385 11.53 7.45 10.32
CA LYS A 385 11.71 5.98 10.23
C LYS A 385 10.40 5.24 9.95
N GLY A 386 9.26 5.82 10.32
CA GLY A 386 7.93 5.23 10.23
C GLY A 386 7.02 5.66 11.37
N VAL A 387 5.80 5.11 11.37
CA VAL A 387 4.84 5.22 12.48
C VAL A 387 4.45 3.81 12.91
N ARG A 388 4.54 3.49 14.18
CA ARG A 388 4.22 2.16 14.72
C ARG A 388 3.38 2.28 15.98
N LEU A 389 2.06 2.18 15.83
CA LEU A 389 1.11 2.14 16.93
C LEU A 389 0.38 0.82 16.91
N VAL A 390 0.10 0.26 18.09
CA VAL A 390 -0.61 -1.04 18.21
C VAL A 390 -2.03 -0.99 17.65
N ASN A 391 -2.63 0.20 17.59
CA ASN A 391 -3.99 0.44 17.12
C ASN A 391 -4.07 1.58 16.10
N LEU A 392 -3.05 1.74 15.24
CA LEU A 392 -3.00 2.82 14.23
C LEU A 392 -4.26 2.92 13.35
N PRO A 393 -4.93 1.82 12.93
CA PRO A 393 -6.20 1.92 12.22
C PRO A 393 -7.26 2.71 13.01
N GLN A 394 -7.42 2.44 14.30
CA GLN A 394 -8.37 3.16 15.16
C GLN A 394 -7.96 4.63 15.34
N VAL A 395 -6.66 4.91 15.48
CA VAL A 395 -6.13 6.28 15.53
C VAL A 395 -6.46 7.05 14.26
N ARG A 396 -6.27 6.42 13.08
CA ARG A 396 -6.64 7.04 11.79
C ARG A 396 -8.16 7.32 11.72
N ASP A 397 -9.02 6.43 12.21
CA ASP A 397 -10.47 6.65 12.23
C ASP A 397 -10.85 7.84 13.10
N ILE A 398 -10.28 7.95 14.31
CA ILE A 398 -10.48 9.09 15.21
C ILE A 398 -10.06 10.41 14.55
N LEU A 399 -8.90 10.43 13.89
CA LEU A 399 -8.41 11.62 13.21
C LEU A 399 -9.27 11.99 11.99
N ASN A 400 -9.69 11.00 11.20
CA ASN A 400 -10.58 11.23 10.07
C ASN A 400 -11.90 11.89 10.50
N GLU A 401 -12.51 11.45 11.61
CA GLU A 401 -13.72 12.09 12.17
C GLU A 401 -13.49 13.58 12.47
N GLN A 402 -12.32 13.94 13.02
CA GLN A 402 -11.99 15.32 13.31
C GLN A 402 -11.74 16.14 12.04
N PHE A 403 -11.09 15.55 11.03
CA PHE A 403 -10.86 16.20 9.75
C PHE A 403 -12.19 16.43 9.00
N GLU A 404 -13.10 15.46 9.03
CA GLU A 404 -14.44 15.59 8.46
C GLU A 404 -15.23 16.72 9.13
N ALA A 405 -15.20 16.80 10.46
CA ALA A 405 -15.85 17.88 11.21
C ALA A 405 -15.24 19.27 10.91
N MET A 406 -13.92 19.35 10.74
CA MET A 406 -13.21 20.58 10.34
C MET A 406 -13.57 20.98 8.91
N LEU A 407 -13.54 20.06 7.96
CA LEU A 407 -13.86 20.34 6.55
C LEU A 407 -15.34 20.71 6.35
N ALA A 408 -16.23 20.20 7.21
CA ALA A 408 -17.63 20.59 7.27
C ALA A 408 -17.85 21.96 7.95
N GLY A 409 -16.79 22.61 8.44
CA GLY A 409 -16.87 23.92 9.10
C GLY A 409 -17.44 23.88 10.53
N GLN A 410 -17.55 22.70 11.15
CA GLN A 410 -18.03 22.53 12.53
C GLN A 410 -16.99 22.93 13.58
N LYS A 411 -15.70 22.87 13.23
CA LYS A 411 -14.54 23.19 14.06
C LYS A 411 -13.49 23.90 13.21
N ASP A 412 -12.63 24.68 13.86
CA ASP A 412 -11.36 25.10 13.25
C ASP A 412 -10.30 23.99 13.34
N ALA A 413 -9.18 24.17 12.66
CA ALA A 413 -8.12 23.15 12.63
C ALA A 413 -7.52 22.90 14.01
N LYS A 414 -7.33 23.96 14.84
CA LYS A 414 -6.77 23.82 16.17
C LYS A 414 -7.66 22.97 17.08
N ALA A 415 -8.96 23.23 17.10
CA ALA A 415 -9.93 22.47 17.90
C ALA A 415 -10.00 21.01 17.44
N ALA A 416 -10.05 20.77 16.11
CA ALA A 416 -10.12 19.44 15.53
C ALA A 416 -8.88 18.60 15.87
N LEU A 417 -7.68 19.15 15.68
CA LEU A 417 -6.42 18.44 15.96
C LEU A 417 -6.21 18.21 17.45
N THR A 418 -6.51 19.20 18.32
CA THR A 418 -6.39 19.04 19.77
C THR A 418 -7.31 17.93 20.28
N GLU A 419 -8.58 17.92 19.87
CA GLU A 419 -9.54 16.87 20.24
C GLU A 419 -9.12 15.52 19.66
N GLY A 420 -8.64 15.48 18.40
CA GLY A 420 -8.13 14.28 17.75
C GLY A 420 -6.96 13.67 18.53
N VAL A 421 -5.98 14.48 18.92
CA VAL A 421 -4.83 14.06 19.74
C VAL A 421 -5.29 13.50 21.08
N GLN A 422 -6.20 14.18 21.78
CA GLN A 422 -6.71 13.72 23.08
C GLN A 422 -7.39 12.35 22.97
N LYS A 423 -8.30 12.18 22.00
CA LYS A 423 -9.02 10.92 21.78
C LYS A 423 -8.09 9.79 21.32
N ALA A 424 -7.15 10.09 20.42
CA ALA A 424 -6.18 9.12 19.93
C ALA A 424 -5.23 8.66 21.04
N ASN A 425 -4.73 9.58 21.88
CA ASN A 425 -3.88 9.24 23.01
C ASN A 425 -4.61 8.37 24.05
N ALA A 426 -5.89 8.64 24.32
CA ALA A 426 -6.71 7.78 25.17
C ALA A 426 -6.88 6.37 24.57
N ALA A 427 -7.08 6.26 23.26
CA ALA A 427 -7.20 4.98 22.57
C ALA A 427 -5.86 4.21 22.58
N ILE A 428 -4.72 4.90 22.41
CA ILE A 428 -3.39 4.28 22.50
C ILE A 428 -3.15 3.76 23.92
N ALA A 429 -3.42 4.55 24.96
CA ALA A 429 -3.26 4.16 26.35
C ALA A 429 -4.11 2.91 26.68
N ALA A 430 -5.38 2.90 26.28
CA ALA A 430 -6.26 1.74 26.45
C ALA A 430 -5.75 0.48 25.74
N ALA A 431 -5.17 0.61 24.55
CA ALA A 431 -4.63 -0.51 23.78
C ALA A 431 -3.30 -1.06 24.34
N THR A 432 -2.57 -0.25 25.10
CA THR A 432 -1.27 -0.63 25.71
C THR A 432 -1.38 -1.01 27.18
N GLY A 433 -2.57 -0.92 27.79
CA GLY A 433 -2.82 -1.26 29.20
C GLY A 433 -2.26 -0.20 30.18
N ASN A 434 -2.09 1.03 29.74
CA ASN A 434 -1.59 2.16 30.53
C ASN A 434 -2.72 3.11 30.92
#